data_1121ae858d1d3357e9b3a178b8445d5f
#
_entry.id   1121ae858d1d3357e9b3a178b8445d5f
#
_cell.length_a   1.000
_cell.length_b   1.000
_cell.length_c   1.000
_cell.angle_alpha   90.00
_cell.angle_beta   90.00
_cell.angle_gamma   90.00
#
_symmetry.space_group_name_H-M   'P 1'
#
loop_
_entity.id
_entity.type
_entity.pdbx_description
1 polymer ?
#
loop_
_entity_poly.entity_id
_entity_poly.type
_entity_poly.pdbx_seq_one_letter_code
_entity_poly.pdbx_strand_id
1 'polypeptide(L)'
;TDRVEIPTGPQKLGRTADNDLVLSVGPDHLGVLTATAQKASLQVAGQDFAFEAQGGNPMLRVAGLLLELHTVEGQPALRVRDLGLPRAVTLSSYPFDPAWVINAKWEALATPQAQLVDQKGAGTTEVTLTHRAHFTHDGQDVTLLATHWKAGKPMFVIRDATAGSETYAASRFLIGDPAGDTITLDFNRAHNPPCAFTDFAICPLPPRENRLSFPIRAGERKLD
;
A
#
# COMPACT_ATOMS: atom_id res chain seq x y z
N THR A 1 11.45 8.22 -0.87
CA THR A 1 12.87 8.05 -0.49
C THR A 1 13.04 7.69 0.98
N ASP A 2 12.28 8.30 1.90
CA ASP A 2 12.40 8.01 3.33
C ASP A 2 11.02 7.80 3.97
N ARG A 3 11.02 7.03 5.06
CA ARG A 3 9.98 7.01 6.08
C ARG A 3 10.66 7.12 7.44
N VAL A 4 10.41 8.20 8.16
CA VAL A 4 10.96 8.43 9.50
C VAL A 4 9.83 8.60 10.50
N GLU A 5 9.93 7.95 11.65
CA GLU A 5 8.97 8.14 12.75
C GLU A 5 9.21 9.51 13.39
N ILE A 6 8.12 10.18 13.80
CA ILE A 6 8.21 11.52 14.38
C ILE A 6 7.98 11.40 15.88
N PRO A 7 9.02 11.62 16.72
CA PRO A 7 8.87 11.71 18.17
C PRO A 7 8.00 12.91 18.58
N THR A 8 7.52 12.90 19.80
CA THR A 8 6.75 14.01 20.36
C THR A 8 7.63 15.27 20.50
N GLY A 9 7.07 16.41 20.13
CA GLY A 9 7.73 17.70 20.21
C GLY A 9 8.40 18.15 18.90
N PRO A 10 9.03 19.34 18.92
CA PRO A 10 9.75 19.87 17.76
C PRO A 10 10.98 19.03 17.43
N GLN A 11 11.18 18.72 16.13
CA GLN A 11 12.28 17.91 15.61
C GLN A 11 13.00 18.64 14.50
N LYS A 12 14.32 18.80 14.61
CA LYS A 12 15.15 19.30 13.51
C LYS A 12 15.14 18.29 12.38
N LEU A 13 14.86 18.73 11.17
CA LEU A 13 14.72 17.89 9.98
C LEU A 13 15.72 18.32 8.92
N GLY A 14 16.46 17.38 8.36
CA GLY A 14 17.41 17.63 7.30
C GLY A 14 18.31 16.44 7.00
N ARG A 15 19.31 16.63 6.12
CA ARG A 15 20.16 15.53 5.65
C ARG A 15 21.36 15.24 6.54
N THR A 16 21.86 16.23 7.28
CA THR A 16 23.04 16.05 8.13
C THR A 16 22.73 15.37 9.46
N ALA A 17 23.71 14.70 10.02
CA ALA A 17 23.58 13.86 11.21
C ALA A 17 23.27 14.63 12.52
N ASP A 18 23.37 15.94 12.50
CA ASP A 18 23.04 16.83 13.63
C ASP A 18 21.55 17.24 13.67
N ASN A 19 20.75 16.74 12.73
CA ASN A 19 19.29 16.80 12.80
C ASN A 19 18.72 15.66 13.66
N ASP A 20 17.58 15.89 14.29
CA ASP A 20 16.86 14.87 15.06
C ASP A 20 16.24 13.83 14.13
N LEU A 21 15.77 14.27 12.96
CA LEU A 21 15.23 13.43 11.89
C LEU A 21 16.14 13.57 10.65
N VAL A 22 16.97 12.56 10.42
CA VAL A 22 17.91 12.53 9.30
C VAL A 22 17.25 11.97 8.06
N LEU A 23 17.29 12.73 6.96
CA LEU A 23 16.77 12.34 5.66
C LEU A 23 17.91 11.92 4.73
N SER A 24 17.62 11.03 3.78
CA SER A 24 18.58 10.66 2.73
C SER A 24 18.68 11.70 1.60
N VAL A 25 17.72 12.63 1.53
CA VAL A 25 17.58 13.63 0.45
C VAL A 25 17.21 15.00 0.99
N GLY A 26 17.39 16.03 0.17
CA GLY A 26 17.01 17.40 0.49
C GLY A 26 18.13 18.24 1.09
N PRO A 27 17.80 19.41 1.66
CA PRO A 27 18.77 20.30 2.31
C PRO A 27 19.43 19.71 3.54
N ASP A 28 20.62 20.14 3.86
CA ASP A 28 21.35 19.75 5.08
C ASP A 28 20.54 20.06 6.34
N HIS A 29 19.91 21.23 6.38
CA HIS A 29 18.96 21.66 7.41
C HIS A 29 17.70 22.18 6.72
N LEU A 30 16.62 21.41 6.76
CA LEU A 30 15.36 21.79 6.12
C LEU A 30 14.51 22.70 7.03
N GLY A 31 14.46 22.38 8.32
CA GLY A 31 13.68 23.15 9.28
C GLY A 31 13.37 22.39 10.57
N VAL A 32 12.37 22.87 11.31
CA VAL A 32 11.87 22.24 12.54
C VAL A 32 10.47 21.73 12.30
N LEU A 33 10.30 20.42 12.36
CA LEU A 33 9.01 19.73 12.20
C LEU A 33 8.34 19.56 13.57
N THR A 34 7.06 19.90 13.64
CA THR A 34 6.19 19.57 14.78
C THR A 34 4.98 18.80 14.25
N ALA A 35 4.68 17.63 14.83
CA ALA A 35 3.56 16.83 14.38
C ALA A 35 2.79 16.19 15.54
N THR A 36 1.51 15.94 15.27
CA THR A 36 0.61 15.07 16.01
C THR A 36 0.11 13.98 15.07
N ALA A 37 -0.72 13.06 15.54
CA ALA A 37 -1.32 12.02 14.70
C ALA A 37 -2.13 12.57 13.49
N GLN A 38 -2.60 13.83 13.55
CA GLN A 38 -3.53 14.39 12.57
C GLN A 38 -3.02 15.66 11.87
N LYS A 39 -2.05 16.36 12.45
CA LYS A 39 -1.57 17.65 11.95
C LYS A 39 -0.04 17.71 12.03
N ALA A 40 0.55 18.40 11.07
CA ALA A 40 1.97 18.73 11.09
C ALA A 40 2.21 20.16 10.59
N SER A 41 3.28 20.77 11.07
CA SER A 41 3.82 22.03 10.55
C SER A 41 5.33 21.95 10.48
N LEU A 42 5.92 22.61 9.49
CA LEU A 42 7.34 22.75 9.31
C LEU A 42 7.72 24.22 9.37
N GLN A 43 8.58 24.59 10.31
CA GLN A 43 9.16 25.91 10.37
C GLN A 43 10.45 25.95 9.54
N VAL A 44 10.47 26.81 8.53
CA VAL A 44 11.63 27.02 7.64
C VAL A 44 12.02 28.49 7.69
N ALA A 45 13.25 28.80 8.07
CA ALA A 45 13.76 30.19 8.19
C ALA A 45 12.86 31.12 9.01
N GLY A 46 12.23 30.58 10.07
CA GLY A 46 11.34 31.33 10.96
C GLY A 46 9.88 31.48 10.49
N GLN A 47 9.55 30.92 9.33
CA GLN A 47 8.18 30.88 8.79
C GLN A 47 7.56 29.50 8.95
N ASP A 48 6.32 29.44 9.43
CA ASP A 48 5.57 28.20 9.61
C ASP A 48 4.76 27.83 8.36
N PHE A 49 4.89 26.56 7.94
CA PHE A 49 4.15 25.96 6.82
C PHE A 49 3.34 24.77 7.36
N ALA A 50 2.03 24.86 7.26
CA ALA A 50 1.14 23.76 7.63
C ALA A 50 1.09 22.69 6.56
N PHE A 51 0.95 21.43 6.98
CA PHE A 51 0.61 20.34 6.07
C PHE A 51 -0.88 20.37 5.77
N GLU A 52 -1.25 20.31 4.50
CA GLU A 52 -2.64 20.39 4.05
C GLU A 52 -3.16 19.02 3.61
N ALA A 53 -4.38 18.67 4.07
CA ALA A 53 -5.09 17.46 3.65
C ALA A 53 -6.05 17.78 2.49
N GLN A 54 -5.77 17.25 1.32
CA GLN A 54 -6.62 17.36 0.13
C GLN A 54 -7.23 15.99 -0.19
N GLY A 55 -8.16 15.53 0.66
CA GLY A 55 -8.80 14.22 0.49
C GLY A 55 -7.93 12.99 0.79
N GLY A 56 -6.82 13.17 1.51
CA GLY A 56 -5.88 12.12 1.91
C GLY A 56 -5.04 12.54 3.11
N ASN A 57 -3.88 11.93 3.27
CA ASN A 57 -2.94 12.31 4.32
C ASN A 57 -2.46 13.76 4.13
N PRO A 58 -2.24 14.52 5.23
CA PRO A 58 -1.70 15.88 5.14
C PRO A 58 -0.33 15.90 4.45
N MET A 59 -0.11 16.86 3.54
CA MET A 59 1.11 16.98 2.74
C MET A 59 1.63 18.41 2.72
N LEU A 60 2.96 18.54 2.55
CA LEU A 60 3.65 19.80 2.33
C LEU A 60 4.68 19.65 1.20
N ARG A 61 4.70 20.57 0.24
CA ARG A 61 5.77 20.69 -0.76
C ARG A 61 6.77 21.75 -0.33
N VAL A 62 8.03 21.37 -0.20
CA VAL A 62 9.10 22.28 0.22
C VAL A 62 10.44 21.81 -0.32
N ALA A 63 11.29 22.71 -0.79
CA ALA A 63 12.67 22.44 -1.22
C ALA A 63 12.81 21.24 -2.18
N GLY A 64 11.89 21.08 -3.13
CA GLY A 64 11.88 19.95 -4.08
C GLY A 64 11.40 18.63 -3.49
N LEU A 65 10.99 18.60 -2.24
CA LEU A 65 10.44 17.44 -1.56
C LEU A 65 8.92 17.52 -1.44
N LEU A 66 8.27 16.35 -1.43
CA LEU A 66 6.91 16.18 -0.95
C LEU A 66 6.97 15.42 0.37
N LEU A 67 6.58 16.09 1.44
CA LEU A 67 6.46 15.55 2.78
C LEU A 67 5.01 15.15 3.03
N GLU A 68 4.77 13.93 3.51
CA GLU A 68 3.44 13.40 3.81
C GLU A 68 3.40 12.90 5.26
N LEU A 69 2.49 13.44 6.07
CA LEU A 69 2.22 12.92 7.40
C LEU A 69 1.44 11.59 7.26
N HIS A 70 2.05 10.50 7.66
CA HIS A 70 1.46 9.17 7.59
C HIS A 70 1.39 8.55 8.99
N THR A 71 0.17 8.47 9.52
CA THR A 71 -0.06 7.93 10.87
C THR A 71 -0.48 6.47 10.79
N VAL A 72 0.18 5.62 11.56
CA VAL A 72 -0.14 4.20 11.71
C VAL A 72 -0.33 3.93 13.20
N GLU A 73 -1.48 3.38 13.57
CA GLU A 73 -1.81 3.06 14.98
C GLU A 73 -1.59 4.24 15.95
N GLY A 74 -1.90 5.46 15.49
CA GLY A 74 -1.73 6.67 16.28
C GLY A 74 -0.30 7.24 16.32
N GLN A 75 0.69 6.52 15.76
CA GLN A 75 2.07 6.97 15.67
C GLN A 75 2.31 7.75 14.37
N PRO A 76 2.68 9.04 14.45
CA PRO A 76 2.99 9.84 13.27
C PRO A 76 4.34 9.45 12.69
N ALA A 77 4.41 9.40 11.37
CA ALA A 77 5.63 9.24 10.60
C ALA A 77 5.64 10.20 9.42
N LEU A 78 6.81 10.60 8.97
CA LEU A 78 7.01 11.40 7.77
C LEU A 78 7.42 10.49 6.62
N ARG A 79 6.64 10.49 5.54
CA ARG A 79 7.07 9.98 4.25
C ARG A 79 7.64 11.12 3.43
N VAL A 80 8.84 10.90 2.89
CA VAL A 80 9.54 11.88 2.06
C VAL A 80 9.63 11.36 0.63
N ARG A 81 9.27 12.18 -0.33
CA ARG A 81 9.45 11.92 -1.75
C ARG A 81 10.27 13.05 -2.36
N ASP A 82 11.38 12.70 -2.97
CA ASP A 82 12.15 13.63 -3.79
C ASP A 82 11.44 13.77 -5.15
N LEU A 83 10.98 14.98 -5.46
CA LEU A 83 10.25 15.26 -6.71
C LEU A 83 11.20 15.39 -7.92
N GLY A 84 12.51 15.52 -7.67
CA GLY A 84 13.54 15.58 -8.69
C GLY A 84 14.09 14.21 -9.11
N LEU A 85 13.77 13.13 -8.36
CA LEU A 85 14.22 11.79 -8.74
C LEU A 85 13.55 11.31 -10.02
N PRO A 86 14.32 10.85 -11.03
CA PRO A 86 13.76 10.27 -12.22
C PRO A 86 12.97 9.00 -11.86
N ARG A 87 11.74 8.91 -12.33
CA ARG A 87 10.88 7.72 -12.17
C ARG A 87 11.08 6.80 -13.37
N ALA A 88 12.20 6.13 -13.46
CA ALA A 88 12.49 5.16 -14.49
C ALA A 88 11.99 3.76 -14.06
N VAL A 89 10.67 3.60 -13.86
CA VAL A 89 10.07 2.30 -13.61
C VAL A 89 9.29 1.90 -14.86
N THR A 90 9.71 0.82 -15.50
CA THR A 90 8.95 0.21 -16.59
C THR A 90 7.99 -0.82 -16.01
N LEU A 91 6.69 -0.53 -16.12
CA LEU A 91 5.65 -1.49 -15.80
C LEU A 91 5.41 -2.39 -17.01
N SER A 92 5.51 -3.68 -16.79
CA SER A 92 5.09 -4.69 -17.77
C SER A 92 3.90 -5.48 -17.22
N SER A 93 3.01 -5.87 -18.13
CA SER A 93 1.84 -6.70 -17.82
C SER A 93 1.80 -7.89 -18.79
N TYR A 94 1.10 -8.93 -18.39
CA TYR A 94 0.75 -9.99 -19.32
C TYR A 94 -0.23 -9.45 -20.38
N PRO A 95 -0.29 -10.06 -21.57
CA PRO A 95 -1.36 -9.80 -22.52
C PRO A 95 -2.73 -10.06 -21.86
N PHE A 96 -3.72 -9.27 -22.27
CA PHE A 96 -5.08 -9.47 -21.78
C PHE A 96 -5.60 -10.87 -22.16
N ASP A 97 -6.14 -11.58 -21.18
CA ASP A 97 -6.74 -12.89 -21.37
C ASP A 97 -8.14 -12.90 -20.70
N PRO A 98 -9.23 -13.04 -21.51
CA PRO A 98 -10.60 -13.04 -20.97
C PRO A 98 -10.88 -14.21 -20.03
N ALA A 99 -10.11 -15.30 -20.08
CA ALA A 99 -10.24 -16.42 -19.15
C ALA A 99 -9.93 -16.01 -17.70
N TRP A 100 -9.20 -14.90 -17.51
CA TRP A 100 -8.89 -14.34 -16.21
C TRP A 100 -9.88 -13.25 -15.74
N VAL A 101 -11.02 -13.10 -16.40
CA VAL A 101 -12.18 -12.32 -15.92
C VAL A 101 -13.18 -13.30 -15.30
N ILE A 102 -13.13 -13.45 -14.01
CA ILE A 102 -13.89 -14.48 -13.28
C ILE A 102 -15.09 -13.85 -12.59
N ASN A 103 -16.28 -14.40 -12.83
CA ASN A 103 -17.49 -14.12 -12.05
C ASN A 103 -17.56 -15.10 -10.88
N ALA A 104 -17.25 -14.63 -9.70
CA ALA A 104 -17.26 -15.41 -8.48
C ALA A 104 -18.56 -15.21 -7.70
N LYS A 105 -18.95 -16.18 -6.90
CA LYS A 105 -20.01 -16.01 -5.89
C LYS A 105 -19.48 -15.06 -4.82
N TRP A 106 -20.25 -14.03 -4.49
CA TRP A 106 -19.94 -13.06 -3.44
C TRP A 106 -20.79 -13.34 -2.22
N GLU A 107 -20.17 -13.72 -1.14
CA GLU A 107 -20.85 -14.16 0.07
C GLU A 107 -20.52 -13.26 1.25
N ALA A 108 -21.56 -12.66 1.84
CA ALA A 108 -21.43 -11.99 3.13
C ALA A 108 -21.28 -13.02 4.25
N LEU A 109 -20.34 -12.78 5.16
CA LEU A 109 -20.22 -13.60 6.36
C LEU A 109 -21.39 -13.29 7.31
N ALA A 110 -21.99 -14.32 7.90
CA ALA A 110 -23.09 -14.17 8.86
C ALA A 110 -22.69 -13.29 10.05
N THR A 111 -21.42 -13.32 10.44
CA THR A 111 -20.82 -12.46 11.46
C THR A 111 -19.46 -12.00 10.96
N PRO A 112 -19.14 -10.71 11.05
CA PRO A 112 -17.79 -10.22 10.76
C PRO A 112 -16.73 -10.94 11.61
N GLN A 113 -15.61 -11.28 11.01
CA GLN A 113 -14.52 -12.02 11.67
C GLN A 113 -13.24 -11.18 11.73
N ALA A 114 -12.62 -11.14 12.89
CA ALA A 114 -11.29 -10.57 13.03
C ALA A 114 -10.26 -11.53 12.41
N GLN A 115 -9.36 -11.00 11.61
CA GLN A 115 -8.27 -11.74 10.95
C GLN A 115 -6.96 -10.99 11.14
N LEU A 116 -5.94 -11.66 11.66
CA LEU A 116 -4.59 -11.11 11.66
C LEU A 116 -3.95 -11.30 10.27
N VAL A 117 -3.41 -10.23 9.74
CA VAL A 117 -2.72 -10.20 8.44
C VAL A 117 -1.30 -9.69 8.65
N ASP A 118 -0.32 -10.43 8.17
CA ASP A 118 1.08 -10.00 8.19
C ASP A 118 1.28 -8.76 7.30
N GLN A 119 2.23 -7.92 7.67
CA GLN A 119 2.63 -6.76 6.89
C GLN A 119 4.10 -6.85 6.48
N LYS A 120 4.42 -6.49 5.26
CA LYS A 120 5.81 -6.38 4.83
C LYS A 120 6.49 -5.22 5.58
N GLY A 121 7.50 -5.55 6.39
CA GLY A 121 8.30 -4.56 7.12
C GLY A 121 7.71 -4.08 8.45
N ALA A 122 6.56 -4.62 8.89
CA ALA A 122 5.93 -4.16 10.14
C ALA A 122 4.93 -5.19 10.69
N GLY A 123 5.33 -6.13 11.48
CA GLY A 123 4.47 -7.01 12.29
C GLY A 123 3.16 -7.49 11.63
N THR A 124 2.10 -7.57 12.42
CA THR A 124 0.74 -7.96 12.00
C THR A 124 -0.25 -6.84 12.26
N THR A 125 -1.33 -6.78 11.48
CA THR A 125 -2.47 -5.91 11.75
C THR A 125 -3.76 -6.72 11.76
N GLU A 126 -4.73 -6.31 12.56
CA GLU A 126 -6.05 -6.92 12.56
C GLU A 126 -6.93 -6.25 11.50
N VAL A 127 -7.60 -7.06 10.68
CA VAL A 127 -8.59 -6.63 9.70
C VAL A 127 -9.92 -7.30 9.99
N THR A 128 -11.03 -6.65 9.65
CA THR A 128 -12.36 -7.22 9.77
C THR A 128 -12.81 -7.78 8.43
N LEU A 129 -12.96 -9.10 8.38
CA LEU A 129 -13.52 -9.79 7.22
C LEU A 129 -15.04 -9.72 7.28
N THR A 130 -15.66 -9.24 6.22
CA THR A 130 -17.12 -9.17 6.07
C THR A 130 -17.64 -10.02 4.93
N HIS A 131 -16.78 -10.34 3.96
CA HIS A 131 -17.17 -11.07 2.76
C HIS A 131 -16.03 -11.97 2.26
N ARG A 132 -16.40 -12.94 1.43
CA ARG A 132 -15.51 -13.82 0.69
C ARG A 132 -16.02 -14.06 -0.73
N ALA A 133 -15.10 -14.30 -1.66
CA ALA A 133 -15.40 -14.67 -3.03
C ALA A 133 -15.11 -16.15 -3.25
N HIS A 134 -16.02 -16.86 -3.93
CA HIS A 134 -15.85 -18.27 -4.28
C HIS A 134 -15.97 -18.48 -5.78
N PHE A 135 -15.02 -19.22 -6.35
CA PHE A 135 -15.05 -19.64 -7.75
C PHE A 135 -14.32 -20.99 -7.92
N THR A 136 -14.48 -21.62 -9.06
CA THR A 136 -13.73 -22.83 -9.42
C THR A 136 -12.75 -22.49 -10.55
N HIS A 137 -11.51 -22.94 -10.45
CA HIS A 137 -10.49 -22.82 -11.47
C HIS A 137 -9.82 -24.18 -11.69
N ASP A 138 -9.85 -24.68 -12.92
CA ASP A 138 -9.33 -26.01 -13.30
C ASP A 138 -9.80 -27.15 -12.38
N GLY A 139 -11.10 -27.10 -11.99
CA GLY A 139 -11.72 -28.09 -11.10
C GLY A 139 -11.35 -27.95 -9.62
N GLN A 140 -10.61 -26.92 -9.24
CA GLN A 140 -10.29 -26.61 -7.84
C GLN A 140 -11.18 -25.49 -7.32
N ASP A 141 -11.78 -25.70 -6.16
CA ASP A 141 -12.54 -24.65 -5.48
C ASP A 141 -11.58 -23.65 -4.83
N VAL A 142 -11.81 -22.39 -5.11
CA VAL A 142 -11.00 -21.27 -4.63
C VAL A 142 -11.87 -20.36 -3.78
N THR A 143 -11.36 -19.99 -2.61
CA THR A 143 -11.95 -18.97 -1.76
C THR A 143 -10.95 -17.84 -1.58
N LEU A 144 -11.37 -16.60 -1.86
CA LEU A 144 -10.59 -15.40 -1.59
C LEU A 144 -11.26 -14.55 -0.52
N LEU A 145 -10.48 -14.06 0.43
CA LEU A 145 -10.90 -13.17 1.49
C LEU A 145 -10.65 -11.72 1.09
N ALA A 146 -11.68 -10.88 1.16
CA ALA A 146 -11.56 -9.44 0.98
C ALA A 146 -11.06 -8.81 2.28
N THR A 147 -9.73 -8.71 2.43
CA THR A 147 -9.10 -8.22 3.67
C THR A 147 -9.09 -6.71 3.79
N HIS A 148 -9.26 -6.00 2.69
CA HIS A 148 -9.22 -4.54 2.64
C HIS A 148 -10.32 -3.99 1.72
N TRP A 149 -10.56 -2.67 1.85
CA TRP A 149 -11.50 -1.95 1.01
C TRP A 149 -10.82 -0.70 0.46
N LYS A 150 -10.98 -0.43 -0.83
CA LYS A 150 -10.42 0.74 -1.50
C LYS A 150 -11.50 1.46 -2.31
N ALA A 151 -11.77 2.71 -1.97
CA ALA A 151 -12.82 3.51 -2.62
C ALA A 151 -14.19 2.79 -2.66
N GLY A 152 -14.56 2.12 -1.57
CA GLY A 152 -15.83 1.39 -1.46
C GLY A 152 -15.86 0.03 -2.17
N LYS A 153 -14.76 -0.42 -2.78
CA LYS A 153 -14.64 -1.72 -3.43
C LYS A 153 -13.79 -2.70 -2.62
N PRO A 154 -14.13 -3.99 -2.59
CA PRO A 154 -13.32 -5.00 -1.92
C PRO A 154 -11.98 -5.17 -2.62
N MET A 155 -10.92 -5.24 -1.82
CA MET A 155 -9.55 -5.49 -2.27
C MET A 155 -9.04 -6.80 -1.70
N PHE A 156 -8.54 -7.64 -2.60
CA PHE A 156 -7.91 -8.92 -2.30
C PHE A 156 -6.40 -8.77 -2.43
N VAL A 157 -5.68 -9.11 -1.38
CA VAL A 157 -4.22 -9.26 -1.42
C VAL A 157 -3.96 -10.70 -1.80
N ILE A 158 -3.40 -10.95 -2.99
CA ILE A 158 -3.21 -12.29 -3.55
C ILE A 158 -1.73 -12.61 -3.78
N ARG A 159 -1.40 -13.89 -3.74
CA ARG A 159 -0.12 -14.44 -4.17
C ARG A 159 -0.37 -15.76 -4.88
N ASP A 160 0.24 -15.96 -6.02
CA ASP A 160 0.07 -17.16 -6.84
C ASP A 160 1.42 -17.81 -7.18
N ALA A 161 1.40 -18.91 -7.93
CA ALA A 161 2.61 -19.67 -8.24
C ALA A 161 3.63 -18.93 -9.13
N THR A 162 3.29 -17.78 -9.73
CA THR A 162 4.24 -16.93 -10.48
C THR A 162 5.08 -16.01 -9.58
N ALA A 163 4.74 -15.92 -8.29
CA ALA A 163 5.37 -14.99 -7.35
C ALA A 163 6.87 -15.23 -7.18
N GLY A 164 7.66 -14.18 -7.35
CA GLY A 164 9.13 -14.20 -7.25
C GLY A 164 9.82 -14.53 -8.57
N SER A 165 9.21 -15.34 -9.42
CA SER A 165 9.75 -15.66 -10.75
C SER A 165 9.27 -14.67 -11.82
N GLU A 166 7.97 -14.52 -12.00
CA GLU A 166 7.34 -13.72 -13.05
C GLU A 166 6.62 -12.47 -12.50
N THR A 167 6.05 -12.57 -11.27
CA THR A 167 5.35 -11.47 -10.61
C THR A 167 6.03 -11.10 -9.30
N TYR A 168 5.61 -9.99 -8.68
CA TYR A 168 6.19 -9.52 -7.43
C TYR A 168 6.05 -10.54 -6.31
N ALA A 169 7.16 -10.80 -5.61
CA ALA A 169 7.29 -11.93 -4.69
C ALA A 169 6.34 -11.87 -3.48
N ALA A 170 6.01 -10.68 -2.99
CA ALA A 170 5.21 -10.54 -1.77
C ALA A 170 3.72 -10.73 -2.04
N SER A 171 3.16 -9.99 -3.00
CA SER A 171 1.73 -10.02 -3.33
C SER A 171 1.40 -9.17 -4.56
N ARG A 172 0.18 -9.32 -5.07
CA ARG A 172 -0.48 -8.35 -5.96
C ARG A 172 -1.83 -7.96 -5.38
N PHE A 173 -2.32 -6.77 -5.71
CA PHE A 173 -3.63 -6.29 -5.29
C PHE A 173 -4.64 -6.48 -6.41
N LEU A 174 -5.77 -7.07 -6.09
CA LEU A 174 -6.90 -7.26 -6.98
C LEU A 174 -8.13 -6.55 -6.41
N ILE A 175 -8.72 -5.64 -7.17
CA ILE A 175 -9.96 -4.96 -6.80
C ILE A 175 -11.11 -5.69 -7.46
N GLY A 176 -12.11 -6.08 -6.67
CA GLY A 176 -13.31 -6.72 -7.16
C GLY A 176 -14.45 -5.72 -7.42
N ASP A 177 -15.32 -6.05 -8.36
CA ASP A 177 -16.51 -5.28 -8.70
C ASP A 177 -17.77 -6.10 -8.29
N PRO A 178 -18.32 -5.87 -7.06
CA PRO A 178 -19.46 -6.62 -6.56
C PRO A 178 -20.77 -6.18 -7.22
N ALA A 179 -21.65 -7.15 -7.49
CA ALA A 179 -22.99 -6.95 -8.04
C ALA A 179 -23.97 -7.96 -7.40
N GLY A 180 -24.64 -7.55 -6.31
CA GLY A 180 -25.50 -8.43 -5.54
C GLY A 180 -24.72 -9.57 -4.88
N ASP A 181 -25.07 -10.81 -5.20
CA ASP A 181 -24.44 -12.04 -4.71
C ASP A 181 -23.29 -12.55 -5.58
N THR A 182 -22.85 -11.74 -6.55
CA THR A 182 -21.71 -12.03 -7.43
C THR A 182 -20.67 -10.93 -7.35
N ILE A 183 -19.44 -11.26 -7.73
CA ILE A 183 -18.33 -10.31 -7.84
C ILE A 183 -17.49 -10.64 -9.06
N THR A 184 -17.20 -9.63 -9.87
CA THR A 184 -16.26 -9.76 -10.97
C THR A 184 -14.84 -9.55 -10.45
N LEU A 185 -13.99 -10.55 -10.66
CA LEU A 185 -12.56 -10.57 -10.35
C LEU A 185 -11.79 -10.55 -11.67
N ASP A 186 -11.38 -9.36 -12.12
CA ASP A 186 -10.58 -9.21 -13.33
C ASP A 186 -9.09 -9.25 -12.97
N PHE A 187 -8.49 -10.44 -13.04
CA PHE A 187 -7.07 -10.64 -12.73
C PHE A 187 -6.13 -9.94 -13.72
N ASN A 188 -6.61 -9.56 -14.92
CA ASN A 188 -5.83 -8.73 -15.85
C ASN A 188 -5.54 -7.32 -15.26
N ARG A 189 -6.27 -6.93 -14.23
CA ARG A 189 -6.08 -5.67 -13.48
C ARG A 189 -5.36 -5.85 -12.15
N ALA A 190 -4.88 -7.07 -11.86
CA ALA A 190 -4.05 -7.30 -10.68
C ALA A 190 -2.75 -6.49 -10.81
N HIS A 191 -2.43 -5.70 -9.78
CA HIS A 191 -1.33 -4.76 -9.83
C HIS A 191 -0.37 -4.90 -8.64
N ASN A 192 0.84 -4.42 -8.82
CA ASN A 192 1.86 -4.41 -7.79
C ASN A 192 1.50 -3.46 -6.65
N PRO A 193 1.70 -3.87 -5.39
CA PRO A 193 1.51 -2.98 -4.24
C PRO A 193 2.62 -1.92 -4.18
N PRO A 194 2.42 -0.81 -3.43
CA PRO A 194 3.43 0.23 -3.27
C PRO A 194 4.80 -0.28 -2.83
N CYS A 195 4.87 -1.35 -2.04
CA CYS A 195 6.13 -1.95 -1.58
C CYS A 195 6.92 -2.72 -2.65
N ALA A 196 6.39 -2.82 -3.86
CA ALA A 196 7.15 -3.26 -5.03
C ALA A 196 8.03 -2.13 -5.60
N PHE A 197 7.67 -0.88 -5.33
CA PHE A 197 8.32 0.32 -5.88
C PHE A 197 9.20 1.04 -4.86
N THR A 198 9.05 0.74 -3.56
CA THR A 198 9.81 1.38 -2.50
C THR A 198 9.83 0.51 -1.24
N ASP A 199 10.97 0.49 -0.55
CA ASP A 199 11.12 -0.22 0.74
C ASP A 199 10.44 0.51 1.90
N PHE A 200 9.98 1.74 1.71
CA PHE A 200 9.33 2.58 2.73
C PHE A 200 7.81 2.39 2.81
N ALA A 201 7.23 1.51 1.98
CA ALA A 201 5.82 1.21 2.02
C ALA A 201 5.54 -0.04 2.86
N ILE A 202 4.66 0.11 3.84
CA ILE A 202 4.10 -1.01 4.59
C ILE A 202 2.88 -1.51 3.81
N CYS A 203 2.90 -2.78 3.42
CA CYS A 203 1.84 -3.39 2.64
C CYS A 203 1.37 -4.69 3.29
N PRO A 204 0.07 -4.99 3.27
CA PRO A 204 -0.44 -6.26 3.75
C PRO A 204 0.10 -7.42 2.90
N LEU A 205 0.37 -8.53 3.56
CA LEU A 205 0.69 -9.81 2.92
C LEU A 205 -0.60 -10.63 2.75
N PRO A 206 -0.65 -11.55 1.77
CA PRO A 206 -1.83 -12.36 1.54
C PRO A 206 -2.08 -13.32 2.70
N PRO A 207 -3.31 -13.42 3.22
CA PRO A 207 -3.70 -14.48 4.12
C PRO A 207 -3.54 -15.84 3.42
N ARG A 208 -3.61 -16.91 4.18
CA ARG A 208 -3.38 -18.26 3.65
C ARG A 208 -4.32 -18.60 2.49
N GLU A 209 -5.57 -18.25 2.60
CA GLU A 209 -6.63 -18.51 1.63
C GLU A 209 -6.37 -17.80 0.28
N ASN A 210 -5.71 -16.65 0.31
CA ASN A 210 -5.37 -15.87 -0.87
C ASN A 210 -4.02 -16.26 -1.50
N ARG A 211 -3.39 -17.35 -1.01
CA ARG A 211 -2.17 -17.93 -1.60
C ARG A 211 -2.56 -19.08 -2.51
N LEU A 212 -2.61 -18.80 -3.81
CA LEU A 212 -3.07 -19.72 -4.84
C LEU A 212 -1.91 -20.63 -5.30
N SER A 213 -2.17 -21.92 -5.43
CA SER A 213 -1.18 -22.93 -5.83
C SER A 213 -0.92 -23.00 -7.34
N PHE A 214 -1.73 -22.32 -8.15
CA PHE A 214 -1.64 -22.27 -9.60
C PHE A 214 -1.12 -20.91 -10.09
N PRO A 215 -0.54 -20.83 -11.31
CA PRO A 215 -0.03 -19.60 -11.88
C PRO A 215 -1.15 -18.71 -12.43
N ILE A 216 -1.13 -17.42 -12.10
CA ILE A 216 -2.01 -16.40 -12.70
C ILE A 216 -1.16 -15.50 -13.60
N ARG A 217 -1.09 -15.86 -14.89
CA ARG A 217 -0.39 -15.09 -15.91
C ARG A 217 -1.28 -14.01 -16.52
N ALA A 218 -1.80 -13.15 -15.63
CA ALA A 218 -2.62 -11.98 -15.94
C ALA A 218 -2.23 -10.81 -15.03
N GLY A 219 -2.44 -9.56 -15.46
CA GLY A 219 -2.09 -8.36 -14.73
C GLY A 219 -0.61 -7.99 -14.76
N GLU A 220 -0.17 -7.18 -13.79
CA GLU A 220 1.21 -6.69 -13.72
C GLU A 220 2.22 -7.79 -13.38
N ARG A 221 3.37 -7.72 -14.05
CA ARG A 221 4.55 -8.51 -13.77
C ARG A 221 5.44 -7.81 -12.73
N LYS A 222 6.48 -8.50 -12.25
CA LYS A 222 7.48 -7.86 -11.38
C LYS A 222 8.20 -6.75 -12.14
N LEU A 223 8.71 -5.79 -11.39
CA LEU A 223 9.60 -4.76 -11.91
C LEU A 223 10.94 -5.39 -12.31
N ASP A 224 11.50 -4.94 -13.42
CA ASP A 224 12.83 -5.30 -13.88
C ASP A 224 13.89 -4.45 -13.16
#